data_b9ff94b2805763984f4d0d49bade8918
#
_entry.id   b9ff94b2805763984f4d0d49bade8918
#
_cell.length_a   1.000
_cell.length_b   1.000
_cell.length_c   1.000
_cell.angle_alpha   90.00
_cell.angle_beta   90.00
_cell.angle_gamma   90.00
#
_symmetry.space_group_name_H-M   'P 1'
#
loop_
_entity.id
_entity.type
_entity.pdbx_description
1 polymer ?
#
loop_
_entity_poly.entity_id
_entity_poly.type
_entity_poly.pdbx_seq_one_letter_code
_entity_poly.pdbx_strand_id
1 'polypeptide(L)'
;MEENQITAARIADMLTAKGIVFEHKRMFGGDCFMVHDKMLAGTYKGGIMARVDPAEEATLTQRPGASAMIHGGRAMPGFLMVDPEGYESDRDLNFWLDKCLEFNPKAKASKKK
;
A
#
# COMPACT_ATOMS: atom_id res chain seq x y z
N MET A 1 -14.93 16.04 -2.79
CA MET A 1 -14.33 14.89 -2.09
C MET A 1 -12.87 14.77 -2.45
N GLU A 2 -12.04 14.63 -1.47
CA GLU A 2 -10.61 14.55 -1.75
C GLU A 2 -10.23 13.22 -2.35
N GLU A 3 -9.20 13.28 -3.18
CA GLU A 3 -8.73 12.08 -3.85
C GLU A 3 -8.29 11.00 -2.86
N ASN A 4 -7.65 11.41 -1.76
CA ASN A 4 -7.23 10.44 -0.74
C ASN A 4 -8.42 9.71 -0.15
N GLN A 5 -9.53 10.41 0.06
CA GLN A 5 -10.71 9.77 0.63
C GLN A 5 -11.29 8.75 -0.33
N ILE A 6 -11.29 9.07 -1.62
CA ILE A 6 -11.80 8.14 -2.62
C ILE A 6 -10.91 6.91 -2.69
N THR A 7 -9.61 7.12 -2.69
CA THR A 7 -8.66 6.01 -2.76
C THR A 7 -8.77 5.14 -1.52
N ALA A 8 -8.86 5.75 -0.34
CA ALA A 8 -8.99 4.99 0.90
C ALA A 8 -10.25 4.15 0.89
N ALA A 9 -11.36 4.70 0.39
CA ALA A 9 -12.61 3.96 0.31
C ALA A 9 -12.48 2.77 -0.63
N ARG A 10 -11.77 2.95 -1.74
CA ARG A 10 -11.57 1.86 -2.68
C ARG A 10 -10.76 0.73 -2.04
N ILE A 11 -9.72 1.08 -1.30
CA ILE A 11 -8.90 0.07 -0.62
C ILE A 11 -9.74 -0.68 0.41
N ALA A 12 -10.49 0.07 1.23
CA ALA A 12 -11.31 -0.55 2.27
C ALA A 12 -12.34 -1.48 1.65
N ASP A 13 -13.00 -1.04 0.59
CA ASP A 13 -14.02 -1.86 -0.05
C ASP A 13 -13.42 -3.13 -0.63
N MET A 14 -12.25 -3.01 -1.23
CA MET A 14 -11.61 -4.17 -1.85
C MET A 14 -11.14 -5.18 -0.82
N LEU A 15 -10.58 -4.69 0.29
CA LEU A 15 -10.17 -5.60 1.36
C LEU A 15 -11.38 -6.29 1.97
N THR A 16 -12.47 -5.56 2.14
CA THR A 16 -13.70 -6.14 2.65
C THR A 16 -14.22 -7.23 1.71
N ALA A 17 -14.18 -6.97 0.41
CA ALA A 17 -14.65 -7.94 -0.56
C ALA A 17 -13.79 -9.20 -0.55
N LYS A 18 -12.53 -9.07 -0.20
CA LYS A 18 -11.63 -10.22 -0.11
C LYS A 18 -11.76 -10.96 1.21
N GLY A 19 -12.58 -10.47 2.12
CA GLY A 19 -12.74 -11.10 3.42
C GLY A 19 -11.57 -10.84 4.36
N ILE A 20 -10.82 -9.78 4.12
CA ILE A 20 -9.66 -9.45 4.95
C ILE A 20 -10.08 -8.55 6.10
N VAL A 21 -9.69 -8.91 7.30
CA VAL A 21 -9.93 -8.08 8.47
C VAL A 21 -8.78 -7.08 8.57
N PHE A 22 -9.11 -5.80 8.67
CA PHE A 22 -8.09 -4.76 8.69
C PHE A 22 -8.47 -3.67 9.66
N GLU A 23 -7.47 -2.86 10.04
CA GLU A 23 -7.67 -1.64 10.80
C GLU A 23 -7.31 -0.47 9.91
N HIS A 24 -8.05 0.61 10.07
CA HIS A 24 -7.82 1.83 9.32
C HIS A 24 -7.32 2.90 10.29
N LYS A 25 -6.13 3.39 10.06
CA LYS A 25 -5.51 4.42 10.90
C LYS A 25 -5.06 5.60 10.07
N ARG A 26 -4.88 6.73 10.72
CA ARG A 26 -4.33 7.91 10.05
C ARG A 26 -2.85 8.01 10.42
N MET A 27 -1.99 7.99 9.42
CA MET A 27 -0.55 8.06 9.62
C MET A 27 0.10 8.74 8.43
N PHE A 28 1.20 9.41 8.67
CA PHE A 28 1.98 10.02 7.58
C PHE A 28 1.16 11.00 6.75
N GLY A 29 0.16 11.63 7.36
CA GLY A 29 -0.68 12.57 6.63
C GLY A 29 -1.68 11.93 5.72
N GLY A 30 -1.90 10.62 5.83
CA GLY A 30 -2.84 9.91 5.00
C GLY A 30 -3.51 8.79 5.75
N ASP A 31 -4.09 7.87 5.01
CA ASP A 31 -4.80 6.72 5.59
C ASP A 31 -3.93 5.49 5.47
N CYS A 32 -3.87 4.72 6.54
CA CYS A 32 -3.05 3.52 6.59
C CYS A 32 -3.91 2.33 6.94
N PHE A 33 -3.74 1.25 6.21
CA PHE A 33 -4.51 0.03 6.45
C PHE A 33 -3.58 -1.03 7.02
N MET A 34 -3.95 -1.55 8.19
CA MET A 34 -3.16 -2.52 8.93
C MET A 34 -3.82 -3.89 8.87
N VAL A 35 -3.03 -4.91 8.62
CA VAL A 35 -3.49 -6.30 8.64
C VAL A 35 -2.55 -7.07 9.54
N HIS A 36 -3.11 -7.76 10.53
CA HIS A 36 -2.32 -8.52 11.52
C HIS A 36 -1.28 -7.62 12.21
N ASP A 37 -1.70 -6.40 12.56
CA ASP A 37 -0.85 -5.42 13.24
C ASP A 37 0.34 -4.96 12.42
N LYS A 38 0.28 -5.16 11.11
CA LYS A 38 1.35 -4.76 10.20
C LYS A 38 0.78 -3.85 9.14
N MET A 39 1.57 -2.87 8.74
CA MET A 39 1.13 -1.99 7.68
C MET A 39 1.02 -2.76 6.37
N LEU A 40 -0.08 -2.58 5.70
CA LEU A 40 -0.30 -3.21 4.40
C LEU A 40 -0.12 -2.21 3.28
N ALA A 41 -0.88 -1.15 3.32
CA ALA A 41 -0.89 -0.13 2.29
C ALA A 41 -1.58 1.10 2.83
N GLY A 42 -1.48 2.20 2.10
CA GLY A 42 -2.15 3.41 2.53
C GLY A 42 -2.07 4.47 1.46
N THR A 43 -2.73 5.60 1.72
CA THR A 43 -2.63 6.74 0.82
C THR A 43 -1.47 7.61 1.25
N TYR A 44 -0.77 8.22 0.28
CA TYR A 44 0.41 8.98 0.58
C TYR A 44 0.72 9.91 -0.59
N LYS A 45 0.75 11.20 -0.33
CA LYS A 45 1.16 12.22 -1.30
C LYS A 45 0.49 12.06 -2.67
N GLY A 46 -0.81 11.84 -2.65
CA GLY A 46 -1.56 11.78 -3.89
C GLY A 46 -1.57 10.42 -4.58
N GLY A 47 -0.94 9.43 -3.99
CA GLY A 47 -0.91 8.08 -4.52
C GLY A 47 -1.13 7.09 -3.40
N ILE A 48 -0.68 5.87 -3.60
CA ILE A 48 -0.72 4.88 -2.54
C ILE A 48 0.70 4.42 -2.21
N MET A 49 0.86 4.01 -0.98
CA MET A 49 2.09 3.38 -0.50
C MET A 49 1.78 1.92 -0.33
N ALA A 50 2.56 1.06 -0.96
CA ALA A 50 2.33 -0.38 -0.92
C ALA A 50 3.53 -1.05 -0.28
N ARG A 51 3.28 -1.92 0.69
CA ARG A 51 4.35 -2.65 1.35
C ARG A 51 4.43 -4.03 0.74
N VAL A 52 5.52 -4.30 0.03
CA VAL A 52 5.68 -5.53 -0.72
C VAL A 52 6.99 -6.21 -0.34
N ASP A 53 7.20 -7.40 -0.89
CA ASP A 53 8.44 -8.13 -0.65
C ASP A 53 9.59 -7.35 -1.29
N PRO A 54 10.61 -6.98 -0.51
CA PRO A 54 11.74 -6.25 -1.09
C PRO A 54 12.40 -6.98 -2.25
N ALA A 55 12.32 -8.30 -2.28
CA ALA A 55 12.91 -9.07 -3.37
C ALA A 55 12.19 -8.84 -4.69
N GLU A 56 10.95 -8.35 -4.66
CA GLU A 56 10.19 -8.09 -5.88
C GLU A 56 10.23 -6.63 -6.28
N GLU A 57 10.90 -5.81 -5.51
CA GLU A 57 10.84 -4.37 -5.73
C GLU A 57 11.29 -3.96 -7.13
N ALA A 58 12.40 -4.53 -7.59
CA ALA A 58 12.93 -4.15 -8.91
C ALA A 58 11.94 -4.50 -10.03
N THR A 59 11.26 -5.62 -9.90
CA THR A 59 10.27 -6.01 -10.90
C THR A 59 9.03 -5.13 -10.83
N LEU A 60 8.56 -4.89 -9.62
CA LEU A 60 7.32 -4.15 -9.44
C LEU A 60 7.44 -2.68 -9.81
N THR A 61 8.63 -2.10 -9.65
CA THR A 61 8.80 -0.69 -10.01
C THR A 61 8.78 -0.47 -11.52
N GLN A 62 8.76 -1.55 -12.30
CA GLN A 62 8.63 -1.40 -13.74
C GLN A 62 7.19 -1.22 -14.19
N ARG A 63 6.25 -1.39 -13.29
CA ARG A 63 4.85 -1.18 -13.64
C ARG A 63 4.55 0.31 -13.68
N PRO A 64 3.56 0.72 -14.51
CA PRO A 64 3.22 2.14 -14.63
C PRO A 64 2.88 2.74 -13.26
N GLY A 65 3.43 3.92 -13.01
CA GLY A 65 3.16 4.66 -11.79
C GLY A 65 3.91 4.22 -10.56
N ALA A 66 4.61 3.09 -10.61
CA ALA A 66 5.29 2.54 -9.45
C ALA A 66 6.73 3.03 -9.37
N SER A 67 7.16 3.34 -8.16
CA SER A 67 8.54 3.76 -7.93
C SER A 67 8.94 3.40 -6.50
N ALA A 68 10.24 3.34 -6.28
CA ALA A 68 10.75 3.08 -4.94
C ALA A 68 10.41 4.27 -4.04
N MET A 69 10.07 3.97 -2.81
CA MET A 69 9.71 5.02 -1.87
C MET A 69 10.96 5.60 -1.23
N ILE A 70 11.04 6.92 -1.23
CA ILE A 70 12.10 7.66 -0.56
C ILE A 70 11.43 8.51 0.51
N HIS A 71 11.87 8.38 1.73
CA HIS A 71 11.32 9.16 2.82
C HIS A 71 12.47 9.75 3.64
N GLY A 72 12.46 11.06 3.76
CA GLY A 72 13.53 11.73 4.49
C GLY A 72 14.88 11.56 3.84
N GLY A 73 14.91 11.43 2.51
CA GLY A 73 16.17 11.25 1.78
C GLY A 73 16.70 9.82 1.81
N ARG A 74 15.96 8.88 2.35
CA ARG A 74 16.42 7.51 2.48
C ARG A 74 15.48 6.57 1.76
N ALA A 75 16.06 5.60 1.06
CA ALA A 75 15.27 4.57 0.42
C ALA A 75 14.64 3.67 1.49
N MET A 76 13.42 3.24 1.24
CA MET A 76 12.70 2.35 2.16
C MET A 76 12.45 1.04 1.46
N PRO A 77 13.32 0.04 1.64
CA PRO A 77 13.17 -1.24 0.94
C PRO A 77 11.82 -1.89 1.27
N GLY A 78 11.16 -2.39 0.23
CA GLY A 78 9.89 -3.05 0.40
C GLY A 78 8.70 -2.10 0.42
N PHE A 79 8.94 -0.80 0.33
CA PHE A 79 7.86 0.19 0.27
C PHE A 79 7.89 0.84 -1.10
N LEU A 80 6.77 0.83 -1.79
CA LEU A 80 6.66 1.43 -3.12
C LEU A 80 5.62 2.51 -3.11
N MET A 81 5.86 3.53 -3.91
CA MET A 81 4.86 4.55 -4.21
C MET A 81 4.23 4.19 -5.53
N VAL A 82 2.91 4.25 -5.59
CA VAL A 82 2.19 4.02 -6.84
C VAL A 82 1.32 5.22 -7.10
N ASP A 83 1.58 5.89 -8.21
CA ASP A 83 0.77 7.06 -8.61
C ASP A 83 -0.59 6.58 -9.10
N PRO A 84 -1.59 7.48 -9.14
CA PRO A 84 -2.93 7.08 -9.53
C PRO A 84 -3.03 6.30 -10.83
N GLU A 85 -2.16 6.60 -11.79
CA GLU A 85 -2.21 5.88 -13.06
C GLU A 85 -1.93 4.39 -12.87
N GLY A 86 -1.26 4.02 -11.78
CA GLY A 86 -0.92 2.63 -11.54
C GLY A 86 -2.03 1.83 -10.86
N TYR A 87 -3.07 2.49 -10.39
CA TYR A 87 -4.19 1.78 -9.77
C TYR A 87 -5.53 2.36 -10.19
N GLU A 88 -5.57 2.92 -11.39
CA GLU A 88 -6.78 3.56 -11.89
C GLU A 88 -7.93 2.57 -11.99
N SER A 89 -7.67 1.38 -12.52
CA SER A 89 -8.69 0.35 -12.61
C SER A 89 -8.71 -0.47 -11.34
N ASP A 90 -9.87 -1.08 -11.05
CA ASP A 90 -9.97 -1.97 -9.90
C ASP A 90 -9.05 -3.17 -10.04
N ARG A 91 -8.83 -3.62 -11.26
CA ARG A 91 -7.95 -4.73 -11.53
C ARG A 91 -6.52 -4.39 -11.11
N ASP A 92 -6.06 -3.18 -11.41
CA ASP A 92 -4.72 -2.78 -11.04
C ASP A 92 -4.61 -2.55 -9.55
N LEU A 93 -5.61 -1.95 -8.94
CA LEU A 93 -5.59 -1.79 -7.49
C LEU A 93 -5.58 -3.14 -6.81
N ASN A 94 -6.37 -4.07 -7.32
CA ASN A 94 -6.40 -5.42 -6.78
C ASN A 94 -5.02 -6.08 -6.86
N PHE A 95 -4.32 -5.87 -7.98
CA PHE A 95 -2.98 -6.41 -8.14
C PHE A 95 -2.07 -5.93 -7.01
N TRP A 96 -2.09 -4.61 -6.74
CA TRP A 96 -1.20 -4.08 -5.72
C TRP A 96 -1.57 -4.58 -4.34
N LEU A 97 -2.87 -4.67 -4.04
CA LEU A 97 -3.29 -5.18 -2.74
C LEU A 97 -2.94 -6.66 -2.58
N ASP A 98 -3.05 -7.44 -3.65
CA ASP A 98 -2.65 -8.84 -3.58
C ASP A 98 -1.17 -8.98 -3.29
N LYS A 99 -0.33 -8.12 -3.90
CA LYS A 99 1.10 -8.17 -3.63
C LYS A 99 1.39 -7.82 -2.17
N CYS A 100 0.67 -6.84 -1.65
CA CYS A 100 0.82 -6.48 -0.24
C CYS A 100 0.38 -7.63 0.67
N LEU A 101 -0.71 -8.29 0.31
CA LEU A 101 -1.22 -9.39 1.13
C LEU A 101 -0.29 -10.60 1.08
N GLU A 102 0.35 -10.84 -0.06
CA GLU A 102 1.31 -11.93 -0.16
C GLU A 102 2.48 -11.75 0.80
N PHE A 103 2.91 -10.50 0.95
CA PHE A 103 4.04 -10.21 1.82
C PHE A 103 3.64 -10.06 3.28
N ASN A 104 2.39 -9.72 3.54
CA ASN A 104 1.96 -9.38 4.90
C ASN A 104 2.36 -10.40 5.96
N PRO A 105 2.23 -11.72 5.73
CA PRO A 105 2.62 -12.67 6.78
C PRO A 105 4.11 -12.65 7.08
N LYS A 106 4.93 -12.19 6.13
CA LYS A 106 6.38 -12.14 6.32
C LYS A 106 6.84 -10.81 6.85
N ALA A 107 5.97 -9.80 6.85
CA ALA A 107 6.34 -8.47 7.28
C ALA A 107 6.51 -8.43 8.78
N LYS A 108 7.37 -7.54 9.23
CA LYS A 108 7.51 -7.31 10.66
C LYS A 108 6.41 -6.40 11.12
N ALA A 109 5.94 -6.61 12.34
CA ALA A 109 4.93 -5.74 12.91
C ALA A 109 5.49 -4.33 12.98
N SER A 110 4.64 -3.36 12.72
CA SER A 110 5.09 -1.97 12.76
C SER A 110 5.38 -1.53 14.18
N LYS A 111 4.75 -2.17 15.17
CA LYS A 111 4.98 -1.84 16.54
C LYS A 111 6.08 -2.71 17.08
N LYS A 112 7.03 -2.09 17.71
CA LYS A 112 8.09 -2.84 18.28
C LYS A 112 7.72 -3.34 19.61
N LYS A 113 8.26 -4.29 20.00
CA LYS A 113 7.91 -4.77 21.27
C LYS A 113 8.84 -4.89 22.16
#